data_528302ff8dc3fd6e08a0609246d87192
#
_entry.id   528302ff8dc3fd6e08a0609246d87192
#
_cell.length_a   1.000
_cell.length_b   1.000
_cell.length_c   1.000
_cell.angle_alpha   90.00
_cell.angle_beta   90.00
_cell.angle_gamma   90.00
#
_symmetry.space_group_name_H-M   'P 1'
#
loop_
_entity.id
_entity.type
_entity.pdbx_description
1 polymer ?
#
loop_
_entity_poly.entity_id
_entity_poly.type
_entity_poly.pdbx_seq_one_letter_code
_entity_poly.pdbx_strand_id
1 'polypeptide(L)'
;MQNWNDVTHVAGFDWAKDHHAVLILNRDGSIVADFEFEHSLEGWKIFAQKTSAWPNLAVAIETSQGAAVDQLLQRGYTVYPVHPVAAQRYRERKAPSGTKTDHLDAWTLADALRVDGHDWKTLRPTDPMTQQLRLLCRDEVVLI
;
A
#
# COMPACT_ATOMS: atom_id res chain seq x y z
N MET A 1 -5.42 -6.37 15.33
CA MET A 1 -4.63 -5.41 14.56
C MET A 1 -3.16 -5.58 14.85
N GLN A 2 -2.36 -5.53 13.82
CA GLN A 2 -0.93 -5.81 13.94
C GLN A 2 -0.18 -4.65 14.57
N ASN A 3 0.73 -4.98 15.49
CA ASN A 3 1.62 -4.00 16.10
C ASN A 3 2.80 -3.74 15.14
N TRP A 4 3.25 -2.47 15.05
CA TRP A 4 4.39 -2.12 14.21
C TRP A 4 5.63 -2.97 14.50
N ASN A 5 5.87 -3.31 15.76
CA ASN A 5 7.04 -4.13 16.10
C ASN A 5 7.01 -5.55 15.54
N ASP A 6 5.82 -6.03 15.17
CA ASP A 6 5.65 -7.37 14.60
C ASP A 6 5.73 -7.37 13.08
N VAL A 7 5.76 -6.21 12.45
CA VAL A 7 5.84 -6.08 10.99
C VAL A 7 7.18 -6.60 10.50
N THR A 8 7.14 -7.54 9.56
CA THR A 8 8.36 -8.12 8.96
C THR A 8 8.64 -7.59 7.58
N HIS A 9 7.60 -7.18 6.86
CA HIS A 9 7.69 -6.71 5.49
C HIS A 9 6.78 -5.50 5.31
N VAL A 10 7.19 -4.60 4.41
CA VAL A 10 6.42 -3.40 4.09
C VAL A 10 6.17 -3.35 2.60
N ALA A 11 4.97 -3.01 2.20
CA ALA A 11 4.58 -2.87 0.80
C ALA A 11 4.26 -1.41 0.51
N GLY A 12 4.73 -0.93 -0.64
CA GLY A 12 4.23 0.29 -1.24
C GLY A 12 3.24 -0.07 -2.32
N PHE A 13 2.10 0.59 -2.32
CA PHE A 13 1.01 0.27 -3.23
C PHE A 13 0.68 1.50 -4.05
N ASP A 14 0.87 1.40 -5.36
CA ASP A 14 0.66 2.50 -6.28
C ASP A 14 -0.38 2.14 -7.35
N TRP A 15 -1.38 2.99 -7.50
CA TRP A 15 -2.43 2.83 -8.51
C TRP A 15 -1.92 3.33 -9.86
N ALA A 16 -2.12 2.54 -10.91
CA ALA A 16 -1.79 2.93 -12.28
C ALA A 16 -2.94 2.54 -13.21
N LYS A 17 -3.98 3.36 -13.25
CA LYS A 17 -5.17 3.11 -14.07
C LYS A 17 -5.87 1.81 -13.70
N ASP A 18 -5.79 0.82 -14.58
CA ASP A 18 -6.43 -0.48 -14.39
C ASP A 18 -5.55 -1.47 -13.66
N HIS A 19 -4.36 -1.05 -13.29
CA HIS A 19 -3.37 -1.89 -12.64
C HIS A 19 -2.88 -1.25 -11.36
N HIS A 20 -2.38 -2.07 -10.46
CA HIS A 20 -1.70 -1.61 -9.27
C HIS A 20 -0.27 -2.10 -9.29
N ALA A 21 0.66 -1.22 -8.95
CA ALA A 21 2.06 -1.59 -8.78
C ALA A 21 2.32 -1.80 -7.29
N VAL A 22 2.97 -2.90 -6.96
CA VAL A 22 3.29 -3.25 -5.58
C VAL A 22 4.77 -3.60 -5.48
N LEU A 23 5.44 -2.98 -4.53
CA LEU A 23 6.84 -3.30 -4.25
C LEU A 23 6.96 -3.59 -2.76
N ILE A 24 7.57 -4.71 -2.42
CA ILE A 24 7.66 -5.17 -1.04
C ILE A 24 9.12 -5.23 -0.62
N LEU A 25 9.40 -4.62 0.53
CA LEU A 25 10.72 -4.61 1.16
C LEU A 25 10.69 -5.42 2.45
N ASN A 26 11.81 -6.04 2.78
CA ASN A 26 12.00 -6.52 4.15
C ASN A 26 12.45 -5.36 5.04
N ARG A 27 12.66 -5.62 6.32
CA ARG A 27 13.05 -4.56 7.29
C ARG A 27 14.43 -3.98 6.99
N ASP A 28 15.27 -4.68 6.27
CA ASP A 28 16.60 -4.21 5.86
C ASP A 28 16.54 -3.28 4.66
N GLY A 29 15.40 -3.19 4.00
CA GLY A 29 15.25 -2.38 2.79
C GLY A 29 15.54 -3.13 1.49
N SER A 30 15.74 -4.44 1.55
CA SER A 30 15.91 -5.24 0.34
C SER A 30 14.58 -5.52 -0.32
N ILE A 31 14.55 -5.45 -1.65
CA ILE A 31 13.34 -5.74 -2.42
C ILE A 31 13.13 -7.25 -2.44
N VAL A 32 11.98 -7.71 -1.93
CA VAL A 32 11.62 -9.13 -1.96
C VAL A 32 10.54 -9.43 -2.96
N ALA A 33 9.81 -8.43 -3.46
CA ALA A 33 8.82 -8.60 -4.51
C ALA A 33 8.58 -7.27 -5.20
N ASP A 34 8.29 -7.33 -6.50
CA ASP A 34 8.01 -6.17 -7.32
C ASP A 34 7.13 -6.67 -8.47
N PHE A 35 5.84 -6.31 -8.45
CA PHE A 35 4.89 -6.84 -9.41
C PHE A 35 3.73 -5.89 -9.63
N GLU A 36 2.98 -6.15 -10.69
CA GLU A 36 1.72 -5.46 -10.98
C GLU A 36 0.59 -6.47 -11.00
N PHE A 37 -0.62 -6.01 -10.73
CA PHE A 37 -1.80 -6.85 -10.90
C PHE A 37 -3.00 -5.98 -11.32
N GLU A 38 -3.95 -6.60 -12.00
CA GLU A 38 -5.16 -5.94 -12.46
C GLU A 38 -6.11 -5.63 -11.31
N HIS A 39 -6.81 -4.50 -11.44
CA HIS A 39 -7.88 -4.13 -10.51
C HIS A 39 -9.14 -4.93 -10.84
N SER A 40 -9.16 -6.19 -10.46
CA SER A 40 -10.21 -7.16 -10.74
C SER A 40 -10.21 -8.24 -9.68
N LEU A 41 -11.26 -9.05 -9.65
CA LEU A 41 -11.32 -10.17 -8.71
C LEU A 41 -10.10 -11.10 -8.87
N GLU A 42 -9.77 -11.42 -10.12
CA GLU A 42 -8.61 -12.28 -10.39
C GLU A 42 -7.29 -11.62 -9.97
N GLY A 43 -7.16 -10.31 -10.23
CA GLY A 43 -5.97 -9.58 -9.83
C GLY A 43 -5.78 -9.57 -8.32
N TRP A 44 -6.84 -9.36 -7.57
CA TRP A 44 -6.76 -9.37 -6.11
C TRP A 44 -6.45 -10.75 -5.54
N LYS A 45 -6.90 -11.82 -6.23
CA LYS A 45 -6.49 -13.18 -5.86
C LYS A 45 -4.99 -13.40 -6.06
N ILE A 46 -4.45 -12.84 -7.14
CA ILE A 46 -3.00 -12.90 -7.40
C ILE A 46 -2.23 -12.15 -6.32
N PHE A 47 -2.70 -10.96 -5.94
CA PHE A 47 -2.09 -10.19 -4.87
C PHE A 47 -2.08 -10.99 -3.56
N ALA A 48 -3.22 -11.58 -3.20
CA ALA A 48 -3.31 -12.38 -1.98
C ALA A 48 -2.37 -13.58 -2.02
N GLN A 49 -2.27 -14.24 -3.16
CA GLN A 49 -1.39 -15.39 -3.33
C GLN A 49 0.08 -15.00 -3.20
N LYS A 50 0.47 -13.90 -3.83
CA LYS A 50 1.87 -13.43 -3.80
C LYS A 50 2.28 -12.96 -2.40
N THR A 51 1.36 -12.43 -1.61
CA THR A 51 1.65 -11.93 -0.26
C THR A 51 1.44 -12.98 0.82
N SER A 52 0.97 -14.16 0.48
CA SER A 52 0.68 -15.22 1.46
C SER A 52 1.92 -15.67 2.25
N ALA A 53 3.11 -15.48 1.70
CA ALA A 53 4.35 -15.80 2.38
C ALA A 53 4.69 -14.82 3.52
N TRP A 54 4.03 -13.66 3.57
CA TRP A 54 4.36 -12.60 4.53
C TRP A 54 3.12 -12.19 5.32
N PRO A 55 2.72 -12.98 6.34
CA PRO A 55 1.51 -12.68 7.12
C PRO A 55 1.63 -11.38 7.93
N ASN A 56 2.84 -10.94 8.20
CA ASN A 56 3.08 -9.70 8.94
C ASN A 56 3.48 -8.55 8.02
N LEU A 57 2.81 -8.47 6.87
CA LEU A 57 3.00 -7.41 5.89
C LEU A 57 2.17 -6.18 6.28
N ALA A 58 2.80 -5.01 6.23
CA ALA A 58 2.10 -3.72 6.34
C ALA A 58 2.12 -3.03 4.97
N VAL A 59 1.05 -2.34 4.63
CA VAL A 59 0.88 -1.73 3.30
C VAL A 59 0.75 -0.21 3.45
N ALA A 60 1.60 0.54 2.76
CA ALA A 60 1.48 1.99 2.63
C ALA A 60 0.79 2.33 1.31
N ILE A 61 -0.23 3.17 1.37
CA ILE A 61 -1.00 3.56 0.19
C ILE A 61 -1.48 5.01 0.32
N GLU A 62 -1.47 5.74 -0.79
CA GLU A 62 -2.04 7.09 -0.83
C GLU A 62 -3.55 7.03 -0.59
N THR A 63 -4.06 7.95 0.22
CA THR A 63 -5.49 7.97 0.57
C THR A 63 -6.39 8.33 -0.62
N SER A 64 -5.83 8.88 -1.69
CA SER A 64 -6.59 9.15 -2.91
C SER A 64 -7.02 7.88 -3.66
N GLN A 65 -6.50 6.73 -3.28
CA GLN A 65 -6.79 5.45 -3.95
C GLN A 65 -7.86 4.66 -3.20
N GLY A 66 -9.03 5.28 -3.01
CA GLY A 66 -10.08 4.76 -2.13
C GLY A 66 -10.55 3.35 -2.42
N ALA A 67 -10.73 2.97 -3.68
CA ALA A 67 -11.20 1.63 -4.03
C ALA A 67 -10.17 0.56 -3.63
N ALA A 68 -8.89 0.83 -3.84
CA ALA A 68 -7.83 -0.10 -3.45
C ALA A 68 -7.72 -0.19 -1.93
N VAL A 69 -7.83 0.94 -1.24
CA VAL A 69 -7.81 0.97 0.23
C VAL A 69 -8.92 0.08 0.80
N ASP A 70 -10.13 0.21 0.25
CA ASP A 70 -11.25 -0.57 0.72
C ASP A 70 -11.02 -2.08 0.51
N GLN A 71 -10.50 -2.47 -0.64
CA GLN A 71 -10.17 -3.87 -0.92
C GLN A 71 -9.13 -4.42 0.06
N LEU A 72 -8.10 -3.65 0.34
CA LEU A 72 -7.07 -4.06 1.29
C LEU A 72 -7.65 -4.27 2.69
N LEU A 73 -8.50 -3.35 3.15
CA LEU A 73 -9.13 -3.46 4.46
C LEU A 73 -10.08 -4.65 4.54
N GLN A 74 -10.88 -4.87 3.50
CA GLN A 74 -11.82 -6.00 3.46
C GLN A 74 -11.09 -7.35 3.51
N ARG A 75 -9.88 -7.40 2.96
CA ARG A 75 -9.07 -8.62 2.93
C ARG A 75 -8.20 -8.80 4.16
N GLY A 76 -8.28 -7.87 5.11
CA GLY A 76 -7.60 -8.01 6.40
C GLY A 76 -6.17 -7.52 6.44
N TYR A 77 -5.72 -6.80 5.43
CA TYR A 77 -4.37 -6.24 5.43
C TYR A 77 -4.27 -5.06 6.41
N THR A 78 -3.09 -4.90 6.99
CA THR A 78 -2.75 -3.75 7.82
C THR A 78 -2.36 -2.60 6.90
N VAL A 79 -3.17 -1.53 6.91
CA VAL A 79 -3.01 -0.41 5.97
C VAL A 79 -2.56 0.84 6.71
N TYR A 80 -1.49 1.45 6.21
CA TYR A 80 -0.99 2.73 6.68
C TYR A 80 -1.28 3.78 5.59
N PRO A 81 -2.22 4.69 5.82
CA PRO A 81 -2.57 5.68 4.81
C PRO A 81 -1.52 6.79 4.76
N VAL A 82 -1.22 7.22 3.54
CA VAL A 82 -0.31 8.35 3.31
C VAL A 82 -1.08 9.45 2.61
N HIS A 83 -1.11 10.63 3.22
CA HIS A 83 -1.76 11.77 2.61
C HIS A 83 -1.03 12.15 1.32
N PRO A 84 -1.74 12.56 0.24
CA PRO A 84 -1.11 12.90 -1.04
C PRO A 84 0.03 13.92 -0.93
N VAL A 85 -0.10 14.90 -0.05
CA VAL A 85 0.97 15.89 0.16
C VAL A 85 2.21 15.24 0.75
N ALA A 86 2.03 14.35 1.73
CA ALA A 86 3.15 13.62 2.32
C ALA A 86 3.79 12.68 1.30
N ALA A 87 2.97 12.00 0.50
CA ALA A 87 3.48 11.11 -0.56
C ALA A 87 4.34 11.89 -1.55
N GLN A 88 3.90 13.09 -1.95
CA GLN A 88 4.68 13.93 -2.85
C GLN A 88 6.02 14.34 -2.25
N ARG A 89 6.03 14.69 -0.96
CA ARG A 89 7.28 15.04 -0.26
C ARG A 89 8.25 13.87 -0.23
N TYR A 90 7.75 12.66 0.00
CA TYR A 90 8.60 11.47 -0.03
C TYR A 90 9.16 11.23 -1.42
N ARG A 91 8.35 11.39 -2.47
CA ARG A 91 8.80 11.25 -3.86
C ARG A 91 9.93 12.24 -4.18
N GLU A 92 9.77 13.51 -3.79
CA GLU A 92 10.78 14.54 -4.02
C GLU A 92 12.08 14.21 -3.32
N ARG A 93 12.01 13.71 -2.09
CA ARG A 93 13.19 13.38 -1.31
C ARG A 93 13.90 12.13 -1.82
N LYS A 94 13.17 11.17 -2.36
CA LYS A 94 13.73 9.88 -2.80
C LYS A 94 14.17 9.86 -4.25
N ALA A 95 13.60 10.69 -5.09
CA ALA A 95 13.90 10.71 -6.52
C ALA A 95 15.41 10.81 -6.83
N PRO A 96 16.21 11.63 -6.12
CA PRO A 96 17.64 11.71 -6.39
C PRO A 96 18.45 10.51 -5.88
N SER A 97 17.83 9.55 -5.21
CA SER A 97 18.57 8.45 -4.57
C SER A 97 19.19 7.46 -5.53
N GLY A 98 18.89 7.57 -6.82
CA GLY A 98 19.43 6.67 -7.83
C GLY A 98 18.77 5.29 -7.86
N THR A 99 17.63 5.13 -7.23
CA THR A 99 16.88 3.88 -7.26
C THR A 99 16.46 3.56 -8.69
N LYS A 100 16.77 2.35 -9.15
CA LYS A 100 16.54 1.92 -10.52
C LYS A 100 15.42 0.88 -10.58
N THR A 101 14.23 1.24 -10.11
CA THR A 101 13.07 0.38 -10.23
C THR A 101 12.03 1.05 -11.12
N ASP A 102 11.32 0.26 -11.91
CA ASP A 102 10.23 0.74 -12.75
C ASP A 102 9.04 1.18 -11.90
N HIS A 103 8.99 0.76 -10.63
CA HIS A 103 7.94 1.10 -9.69
C HIS A 103 8.45 2.04 -8.61
N LEU A 104 9.05 3.15 -9.01
CA LEU A 104 9.66 4.11 -8.08
C LEU A 104 8.66 4.65 -7.05
N ASP A 105 7.42 4.92 -7.47
CA ASP A 105 6.40 5.44 -6.55
C ASP A 105 6.05 4.40 -5.48
N ALA A 106 5.89 3.13 -5.88
CA ALA A 106 5.64 2.05 -4.93
C ALA A 106 6.84 1.85 -4.00
N TRP A 107 8.05 1.90 -4.54
CA TRP A 107 9.27 1.81 -3.73
C TRP A 107 9.33 2.94 -2.70
N THR A 108 9.00 4.16 -3.12
CA THR A 108 9.05 5.34 -2.25
C THR A 108 8.10 5.16 -1.06
N LEU A 109 6.88 4.69 -1.30
CA LEU A 109 5.91 4.45 -0.24
C LEU A 109 6.38 3.33 0.70
N ALA A 110 6.89 2.25 0.14
CA ALA A 110 7.40 1.13 0.95
C ALA A 110 8.56 1.56 1.84
N ASP A 111 9.51 2.31 1.28
CA ASP A 111 10.68 2.77 2.03
C ASP A 111 10.29 3.79 3.10
N ALA A 112 9.36 4.69 2.80
CA ALA A 112 8.85 5.64 3.78
C ALA A 112 8.19 4.91 4.96
N LEU A 113 7.39 3.90 4.69
CA LEU A 113 6.78 3.09 5.74
C LEU A 113 7.84 2.36 6.57
N ARG A 114 8.84 1.80 5.91
CA ARG A 114 9.93 1.11 6.60
C ARG A 114 10.64 2.02 7.59
N VAL A 115 10.95 3.24 7.17
CA VAL A 115 11.75 4.18 7.96
C VAL A 115 10.90 4.89 9.02
N ASP A 116 9.71 5.36 8.66
CA ASP A 116 8.90 6.23 9.51
C ASP A 116 7.64 5.57 10.09
N GLY A 117 7.36 4.33 9.71
CA GLY A 117 6.09 3.68 10.06
C GLY A 117 5.81 3.55 11.54
N HIS A 118 6.86 3.55 12.38
CA HIS A 118 6.70 3.49 13.83
C HIS A 118 5.91 4.69 14.38
N ASP A 119 5.88 5.80 13.66
CA ASP A 119 5.13 7.01 14.03
C ASP A 119 3.78 7.11 13.32
N TRP A 120 3.47 6.19 12.42
CA TRP A 120 2.24 6.25 11.63
C TRP A 120 1.12 5.48 12.29
N LYS A 121 -0.11 5.86 11.94
CA LYS A 121 -1.31 5.18 12.41
C LYS A 121 -1.93 4.36 11.31
N THR A 122 -2.43 3.18 11.66
CA THR A 122 -3.17 2.33 10.73
C THR A 122 -4.60 2.84 10.56
N LEU A 123 -5.20 2.50 9.40
CA LEU A 123 -6.62 2.69 9.20
C LEU A 123 -7.40 1.58 9.93
N ARG A 124 -8.51 1.97 10.56
CA ARG A 124 -9.44 1.02 11.19
C ARG A 124 -10.78 1.12 10.49
N PRO A 125 -11.54 0.01 10.41
CA PRO A 125 -12.85 0.03 9.75
C PRO A 125 -13.82 1.05 10.30
N THR A 126 -13.67 1.45 11.58
CA THR A 126 -14.55 2.42 12.26
C THR A 126 -14.08 3.86 12.15
N ASP A 127 -12.91 4.13 11.55
CA ASP A 127 -12.40 5.49 11.44
C ASP A 127 -13.25 6.31 10.48
N PRO A 128 -13.48 7.62 10.76
CA PRO A 128 -14.22 8.49 9.83
C PRO A 128 -13.59 8.51 8.42
N MET A 129 -12.28 8.49 8.33
CA MET A 129 -11.58 8.45 7.05
C MET A 129 -11.94 7.17 6.28
N THR A 130 -11.97 6.02 6.96
CA THR A 130 -12.33 4.75 6.35
C THR A 130 -13.76 4.78 5.83
N GLN A 131 -14.69 5.35 6.60
CA GLN A 131 -16.08 5.47 6.17
C GLN A 131 -16.20 6.36 4.94
N GLN A 132 -15.48 7.46 4.90
CA GLN A 132 -15.46 8.36 3.76
C GLN A 132 -14.93 7.67 2.50
N LEU A 133 -13.84 6.91 2.63
CA LEU A 133 -13.27 6.17 1.51
C LEU A 133 -14.23 5.11 0.97
N ARG A 134 -14.99 4.47 1.85
CA ARG A 134 -16.01 3.50 1.43
C ARG A 134 -17.14 4.16 0.65
N LEU A 135 -17.54 5.35 1.04
CA LEU A 135 -18.55 6.10 0.30
C LEU A 135 -18.04 6.46 -1.09
N LEU A 136 -16.81 6.87 -1.22
CA LEU A 136 -16.19 7.14 -2.52
C LEU A 136 -16.15 5.89 -3.38
N CYS A 137 -15.85 4.75 -2.80
CA CYS A 137 -15.82 3.48 -3.53
C CYS A 137 -17.18 3.06 -4.08
N ARG A 138 -18.28 3.46 -3.42
CA ARG A 138 -19.63 3.16 -3.90
C ARG A 138 -19.99 3.91 -5.18
N ASP A 139 -19.40 5.07 -5.38
CA ASP A 139 -19.66 5.91 -6.55
C ASP A 139 -18.76 5.53 -7.72
N GLU A 140 -17.78 4.70 -7.51
CA GLU A 140 -16.89 4.21 -8.54
C GLU A 140 -17.45 2.92 -9.14
N VAL A 141 -16.90 2.50 -10.27
CA VAL A 141 -17.23 1.22 -10.84
C VAL A 141 -16.92 0.13 -9.85
N VAL A 142 -17.90 -0.69 -9.60
CA VAL A 142 -17.76 -1.76 -8.65
C VAL A 142 -16.71 -2.75 -9.10
N LEU A 143 -15.78 -2.95 -8.25
CA LEU A 143 -14.79 -3.93 -8.41
C LEU A 143 -15.35 -5.27 -8.07
N ILE A 144 -15.07 -6.24 -8.61
CA ILE A 144 -15.36 -7.61 -8.17
C ILE A 144 -15.33 -8.63 -9.25
#